data_18594a3c22c4a342723d031b2ae3c7c2
#
_entry.id   18594a3c22c4a342723d031b2ae3c7c2
#
_cell.length_a   1.000
_cell.length_b   1.000
_cell.length_c   1.000
_cell.angle_alpha   90.00
_cell.angle_beta   90.00
_cell.angle_gamma   90.00
#
_symmetry.space_group_name_H-M   'P 1'
#
loop_
_entity.id
_entity.type
_entity.pdbx_description
1 polymer ?
#
loop_
_entity_poly.entity_id
_entity_poly.type
_entity_poly.pdbx_seq_one_letter_code
_entity_poly.pdbx_strand_id
1 'polypeptide(L)'
;MAVTARSQMELMSGQKAADRFEPHVRWLNSLTERGMSVENLSQPEVDAYHRRALRSLLQFVYETNEFYKQRMDITGLTPEEASNPALFAQLPFLTKEDLRNDPRCIICSPDLAHIHTSTGTTGGKPIFIGHTLNDLYRLDTAPRYPSLMQNTRNTVVGNALPYEMSSSGLSFHRVFQYMQDCCVLPVGKGGAYSHPDKALECMLAWDMQTLIIAPSYAVTLAEHAQKLGIDLHRDFNLQHLFLTGEGASPALRERIERIWNTSVTTWYGSLEVGLIGIECLEHQGYHLAEGHTYTEIVHPVTGEPQSPGIVGEVVLTTLMRDGMPIIRYKTGDLGCIEEGPCPCGCRLRRLQLRGRMGDQLALNSGNFSPLYLEQQLLQIGGTGNWYQFIVENGELSILVEASDSSVDRSELLTEIKLRIEASIRQSCDVQVVDYVERDAGKARRVIRL
;
A
#
# COMPACT_ATOMS: atom_id res chain seq x y z
N MET A 1 -22.50 -27.04 -13.62
CA MET A 1 -21.02 -27.17 -13.68
C MET A 1 -20.48 -25.77 -13.77
N ALA A 2 -19.89 -25.28 -12.69
CA ALA A 2 -19.25 -23.97 -12.69
C ALA A 2 -17.97 -24.07 -13.54
N VAL A 3 -17.95 -23.38 -14.66
CA VAL A 3 -16.75 -23.19 -15.46
C VAL A 3 -15.86 -22.29 -14.63
N THR A 4 -14.75 -22.82 -14.10
CA THR A 4 -13.81 -22.04 -13.31
C THR A 4 -13.27 -20.89 -14.18
N ALA A 5 -12.95 -19.74 -13.57
CA ALA A 5 -12.34 -18.59 -14.27
C ALA A 5 -11.11 -19.03 -15.10
N ARG A 6 -10.41 -20.06 -14.66
CA ARG A 6 -9.29 -20.72 -15.34
C ARG A 6 -9.71 -21.31 -16.71
N SER A 7 -10.84 -22.03 -16.81
CA SER A 7 -11.31 -22.60 -18.09
C SER A 7 -11.76 -21.51 -19.07
N GLN A 8 -12.26 -20.39 -18.62
CA GLN A 8 -12.60 -19.26 -19.50
C GLN A 8 -11.35 -18.55 -20.04
N MET A 9 -10.31 -18.40 -19.23
CA MET A 9 -9.03 -17.83 -19.68
C MET A 9 -8.27 -18.78 -20.63
N GLU A 10 -8.31 -20.08 -20.38
CA GLU A 10 -7.72 -21.11 -21.28
C GLU A 10 -8.41 -21.16 -22.65
N LEU A 11 -9.72 -20.90 -22.72
CA LEU A 11 -10.48 -20.83 -23.97
C LEU A 11 -10.18 -19.54 -24.78
N MET A 12 -9.74 -18.47 -24.14
CA MET A 12 -9.41 -17.20 -24.82
C MET A 12 -7.94 -17.12 -25.27
N SER A 13 -7.07 -18.02 -24.80
CA SER A 13 -5.66 -18.05 -25.17
C SER A 13 -5.45 -18.98 -26.37
N GLY A 14 -5.47 -18.42 -27.58
CA GLY A 14 -4.81 -19.08 -28.72
C GLY A 14 -3.36 -19.38 -28.36
N GLN A 15 -2.77 -20.46 -28.92
CA GLN A 15 -1.42 -20.99 -28.61
C GLN A 15 -0.42 -19.96 -28.09
N LYS A 16 -0.41 -19.76 -26.75
CA LYS A 16 0.55 -18.89 -26.07
C LYS A 16 1.82 -19.68 -25.80
N ALA A 17 2.97 -18.99 -25.91
CA ALA A 17 4.22 -19.49 -25.39
C ALA A 17 4.02 -20.00 -23.94
N ALA A 18 4.65 -21.14 -23.60
CA ALA A 18 4.50 -21.74 -22.26
C ALA A 18 4.76 -20.67 -21.18
N ASP A 19 3.79 -20.48 -20.29
CA ASP A 19 3.91 -19.50 -19.21
C ASP A 19 5.08 -19.87 -18.31
N ARG A 20 6.15 -19.09 -18.39
CA ARG A 20 7.41 -19.29 -17.65
C ARG A 20 7.21 -19.28 -16.13
N PHE A 21 6.20 -18.57 -15.64
CA PHE A 21 5.88 -18.46 -14.23
C PHE A 21 4.89 -19.51 -13.71
N GLU A 22 4.27 -20.30 -14.60
CA GLU A 22 3.33 -21.35 -14.22
C GLU A 22 3.89 -22.35 -13.19
N PRO A 23 5.18 -22.76 -13.22
CA PRO A 23 5.73 -23.61 -12.17
C PRO A 23 5.68 -22.98 -10.77
N HIS A 24 5.85 -21.65 -10.66
CA HIS A 24 5.77 -20.91 -9.40
C HIS A 24 4.32 -20.83 -8.93
N VAL A 25 3.39 -20.54 -9.83
CA VAL A 25 1.95 -20.52 -9.54
C VAL A 25 1.47 -21.90 -9.05
N ARG A 26 1.87 -22.96 -9.73
CA ARG A 26 1.53 -24.35 -9.31
C ARG A 26 2.08 -24.68 -7.92
N TRP A 27 3.33 -24.27 -7.64
CA TRP A 27 3.91 -24.48 -6.33
C TRP A 27 3.14 -23.73 -5.25
N LEU A 28 2.80 -22.46 -5.45
CA LEU A 28 2.00 -21.65 -4.52
C LEU A 28 0.60 -22.27 -4.30
N ASN A 29 -0.05 -22.73 -5.36
CA ASN A 29 -1.36 -23.39 -5.26
C ASN A 29 -1.26 -24.72 -4.49
N SER A 30 -0.16 -25.48 -4.63
CA SER A 30 0.07 -26.70 -3.89
C SER A 30 0.18 -26.48 -2.37
N LEU A 31 0.54 -25.28 -1.91
CA LEU A 31 0.48 -24.92 -0.47
C LEU A 31 -0.97 -24.94 0.01
N THR A 32 -1.88 -24.31 -0.77
CA THR A 32 -3.31 -24.27 -0.44
C THR A 32 -3.94 -25.67 -0.38
N GLU A 33 -3.60 -26.55 -1.34
CA GLU A 33 -4.05 -27.95 -1.35
C GLU A 33 -3.62 -28.72 -0.07
N ARG A 34 -2.52 -28.32 0.55
CA ARG A 34 -2.02 -28.86 1.81
C ARG A 34 -2.52 -28.10 3.04
N GLY A 35 -3.47 -27.19 2.90
CA GLY A 35 -3.96 -26.34 3.98
C GLY A 35 -2.95 -25.32 4.49
N MET A 36 -1.99 -24.95 3.66
CA MET A 36 -0.93 -23.97 3.97
C MET A 36 -1.07 -22.72 3.08
N SER A 37 -0.37 -21.68 3.45
CA SER A 37 -0.19 -20.47 2.66
C SER A 37 1.26 -19.98 2.74
N VAL A 38 1.58 -18.92 2.02
CA VAL A 38 2.89 -18.26 2.11
C VAL A 38 3.20 -17.81 3.54
N GLU A 39 2.19 -17.44 4.33
CA GLU A 39 2.30 -17.02 5.73
C GLU A 39 2.94 -18.07 6.66
N ASN A 40 2.87 -19.34 6.28
CA ASN A 40 3.35 -20.47 7.08
C ASN A 40 4.79 -20.88 6.74
N LEU A 41 5.36 -20.34 5.66
CA LEU A 41 6.70 -20.71 5.21
C LEU A 41 7.77 -20.21 6.19
N SER A 42 8.80 -21.02 6.39
CA SER A 42 10.01 -20.57 7.06
C SER A 42 10.83 -19.66 6.15
N GLN A 43 11.68 -18.81 6.73
CA GLN A 43 12.53 -17.91 5.94
C GLN A 43 13.40 -18.65 4.90
N PRO A 44 14.04 -19.80 5.19
CA PRO A 44 14.76 -20.57 4.17
C PRO A 44 13.88 -21.04 2.99
N GLU A 45 12.60 -21.36 3.23
CA GLU A 45 11.66 -21.74 2.17
C GLU A 45 11.28 -20.54 1.31
N VAL A 46 11.05 -19.37 1.93
CA VAL A 46 10.82 -18.09 1.23
C VAL A 46 12.04 -17.72 0.39
N ASP A 47 13.25 -17.80 0.94
CA ASP A 47 14.49 -17.49 0.23
C ASP A 47 14.73 -18.45 -0.95
N ALA A 48 14.40 -19.72 -0.80
CA ALA A 48 14.47 -20.70 -1.88
C ALA A 48 13.45 -20.39 -2.99
N TYR A 49 12.24 -19.96 -2.62
CA TYR A 49 11.22 -19.49 -3.56
C TYR A 49 11.70 -18.23 -4.29
N HIS A 50 12.20 -17.24 -3.58
CA HIS A 50 12.71 -15.99 -4.16
C HIS A 50 13.81 -16.25 -5.19
N ARG A 51 14.82 -17.07 -4.85
CA ARG A 51 15.89 -17.42 -5.81
C ARG A 51 15.35 -18.04 -7.09
N ARG A 52 14.39 -18.98 -7.00
CA ARG A 52 13.79 -19.59 -8.19
C ARG A 52 12.99 -18.57 -9.01
N ALA A 53 12.19 -17.73 -8.34
CA ALA A 53 11.36 -16.73 -9.01
C ALA A 53 12.21 -15.64 -9.67
N LEU A 54 13.23 -15.13 -8.97
CA LEU A 54 14.21 -14.17 -9.52
C LEU A 54 14.94 -14.73 -10.73
N ARG A 55 15.41 -15.98 -10.67
CA ARG A 55 16.05 -16.64 -11.82
C ARG A 55 15.14 -16.65 -13.05
N SER A 56 13.88 -17.07 -12.88
CA SER A 56 12.90 -17.11 -13.98
C SER A 56 12.62 -15.70 -14.52
N LEU A 57 12.48 -14.73 -13.63
CA LEU A 57 12.23 -13.32 -13.98
C LEU A 57 13.41 -12.72 -14.76
N LEU A 58 14.63 -12.85 -14.23
CA LEU A 58 15.83 -12.26 -14.85
C LEU A 58 16.11 -12.88 -16.23
N GLN A 59 15.95 -14.20 -16.36
CA GLN A 59 16.05 -14.85 -17.66
C GLN A 59 14.99 -14.34 -18.65
N PHE A 60 13.76 -14.18 -18.21
CA PHE A 60 12.67 -13.68 -19.02
C PHE A 60 12.93 -12.26 -19.51
N VAL A 61 13.27 -11.31 -18.63
CA VAL A 61 13.48 -9.92 -19.02
C VAL A 61 14.75 -9.74 -19.86
N TYR A 62 15.78 -10.55 -19.63
CA TYR A 62 17.00 -10.55 -20.45
C TYR A 62 16.73 -10.95 -21.90
N GLU A 63 15.82 -11.92 -22.10
CA GLU A 63 15.43 -12.40 -23.44
C GLU A 63 14.44 -11.49 -24.16
N THR A 64 13.61 -10.72 -23.42
CA THR A 64 12.45 -10.04 -24.00
C THR A 64 12.53 -8.51 -23.97
N ASN A 65 13.47 -7.92 -23.22
CA ASN A 65 13.49 -6.49 -23.00
C ASN A 65 14.93 -5.92 -23.03
N GLU A 66 15.19 -5.03 -24.00
CA GLU A 66 16.50 -4.45 -24.23
C GLU A 66 16.97 -3.56 -23.07
N PHE A 67 16.08 -2.81 -22.42
CA PHE A 67 16.41 -1.97 -21.27
C PHE A 67 16.97 -2.78 -20.10
N TYR A 68 16.35 -3.91 -19.77
CA TYR A 68 16.83 -4.79 -18.70
C TYR A 68 18.10 -5.56 -19.12
N LYS A 69 18.17 -5.97 -20.38
CA LYS A 69 19.35 -6.64 -20.92
C LYS A 69 20.60 -5.76 -20.79
N GLN A 70 20.53 -4.52 -21.26
CA GLN A 70 21.65 -3.56 -21.16
C GLN A 70 22.06 -3.33 -19.70
N ARG A 71 21.09 -3.25 -18.76
CA ARG A 71 21.37 -3.08 -17.33
C ARG A 71 22.08 -4.27 -16.71
N MET A 72 21.81 -5.49 -17.16
CA MET A 72 22.57 -6.69 -16.74
C MET A 72 23.93 -6.76 -17.40
N ASP A 73 24.03 -6.48 -18.70
CA ASP A 73 25.30 -6.52 -19.45
C ASP A 73 26.36 -5.57 -18.85
N ILE A 74 25.94 -4.39 -18.36
CA ILE A 74 26.85 -3.45 -17.66
C ILE A 74 27.50 -4.08 -16.41
N THR A 75 26.79 -4.98 -15.71
CA THR A 75 27.34 -5.65 -14.52
C THR A 75 28.24 -6.84 -14.86
N GLY A 76 28.16 -7.34 -16.09
CA GLY A 76 28.82 -8.56 -16.53
C GLY A 76 28.21 -9.85 -15.96
N LEU A 77 27.08 -9.76 -15.27
CA LEU A 77 26.40 -10.90 -14.66
C LEU A 77 25.44 -11.57 -15.67
N THR A 78 25.43 -12.89 -15.68
CA THR A 78 24.38 -13.66 -16.32
C THR A 78 23.10 -13.62 -15.48
N PRO A 79 21.90 -13.85 -16.07
CA PRO A 79 20.65 -13.97 -15.31
C PRO A 79 20.69 -15.01 -14.17
N GLU A 80 21.45 -16.10 -14.38
CA GLU A 80 21.66 -17.13 -13.36
C GLU A 80 22.43 -16.60 -12.16
N GLU A 81 23.60 -15.97 -12.40
CA GLU A 81 24.43 -15.37 -11.36
C GLU A 81 23.71 -14.25 -10.63
N ALA A 82 23.04 -13.37 -11.37
CA ALA A 82 22.25 -12.27 -10.81
C ALA A 82 21.09 -12.73 -9.93
N SER A 83 20.62 -13.98 -10.06
CA SER A 83 19.58 -14.53 -9.18
C SER A 83 20.07 -14.83 -7.75
N ASN A 84 21.38 -14.81 -7.51
CA ASN A 84 21.94 -14.85 -6.16
C ASN A 84 21.71 -13.49 -5.47
N PRO A 85 21.10 -13.43 -4.27
CA PRO A 85 20.80 -12.16 -3.60
C PRO A 85 21.99 -11.21 -3.43
N ALA A 86 23.20 -11.75 -3.17
CA ALA A 86 24.39 -10.93 -3.01
C ALA A 86 24.86 -10.28 -4.33
N LEU A 87 24.65 -10.95 -5.47
CA LEU A 87 24.98 -10.43 -6.80
C LEU A 87 23.81 -9.62 -7.38
N PHE A 88 22.57 -9.97 -7.04
CA PHE A 88 21.37 -9.22 -7.41
C PHE A 88 21.46 -7.74 -6.97
N ALA A 89 22.05 -7.49 -5.81
CA ALA A 89 22.27 -6.15 -5.30
C ALA A 89 23.17 -5.27 -6.20
N GLN A 90 23.91 -5.86 -7.15
CA GLN A 90 24.75 -5.12 -8.11
C GLN A 90 23.97 -4.63 -9.34
N LEU A 91 22.76 -5.16 -9.60
CA LEU A 91 21.95 -4.68 -10.71
C LEU A 91 21.54 -3.22 -10.50
N PRO A 92 21.53 -2.39 -11.56
CA PRO A 92 21.09 -1.01 -11.47
C PRO A 92 19.64 -0.88 -11.01
N PHE A 93 19.34 0.16 -10.24
CA PHE A 93 17.99 0.46 -9.80
C PHE A 93 17.11 0.94 -10.95
N LEU A 94 15.85 0.52 -10.95
CA LEU A 94 14.78 1.17 -11.68
C LEU A 94 14.26 2.35 -10.86
N THR A 95 14.09 3.50 -11.49
CA THR A 95 13.64 4.73 -10.84
C THR A 95 12.31 5.22 -11.39
N LYS A 96 11.65 6.08 -10.64
CA LYS A 96 10.47 6.79 -11.08
C LYS A 96 10.73 7.65 -12.32
N GLU A 97 11.95 8.18 -12.43
CA GLU A 97 12.40 8.99 -13.57
C GLU A 97 12.53 8.14 -14.85
N ASP A 98 13.06 6.93 -14.77
CA ASP A 98 13.10 6.00 -15.91
C ASP A 98 11.70 5.80 -16.50
N LEU A 99 10.71 5.52 -15.63
CA LEU A 99 9.32 5.28 -16.05
C LEU A 99 8.61 6.54 -16.57
N ARG A 100 9.02 7.74 -16.14
CA ARG A 100 8.49 9.01 -16.62
C ARG A 100 9.08 9.45 -17.96
N ASN A 101 10.35 9.15 -18.17
CA ASN A 101 11.08 9.49 -19.39
C ASN A 101 10.67 8.58 -20.54
N ASP A 102 10.55 7.28 -20.27
CA ASP A 102 10.01 6.32 -21.24
C ASP A 102 9.01 5.37 -20.56
N PRO A 103 7.70 5.65 -20.64
CA PRO A 103 6.66 4.82 -20.03
C PRO A 103 6.61 3.38 -20.57
N ARG A 104 7.33 3.09 -21.66
CA ARG A 104 7.33 1.78 -22.32
C ARG A 104 8.64 1.01 -22.14
N CYS A 105 9.65 1.59 -21.49
CA CYS A 105 10.99 1.00 -21.41
C CYS A 105 11.01 -0.42 -20.81
N ILE A 106 10.08 -0.75 -19.91
CA ILE A 106 10.01 -2.04 -19.24
C ILE A 106 8.90 -2.98 -19.78
N ILE A 107 8.34 -2.71 -20.95
CA ILE A 107 7.37 -3.62 -21.58
C ILE A 107 8.12 -4.89 -22.06
N CYS A 108 7.78 -6.03 -21.46
CA CYS A 108 8.33 -7.35 -21.84
C CYS A 108 7.34 -8.20 -22.64
N SER A 109 6.03 -7.95 -22.51
CA SER A 109 4.99 -8.59 -23.32
C SER A 109 4.13 -7.54 -24.02
N PRO A 110 3.86 -7.67 -25.33
CA PRO A 110 2.97 -6.76 -26.04
C PRO A 110 1.49 -6.98 -25.71
N ASP A 111 1.13 -8.14 -25.12
CA ASP A 111 -0.25 -8.58 -24.87
C ASP A 111 -0.83 -7.93 -23.59
N LEU A 112 -0.66 -6.60 -23.44
CA LEU A 112 -1.21 -5.88 -22.31
C LEU A 112 -2.74 -5.84 -22.39
N ALA A 113 -3.39 -6.31 -21.32
CA ALA A 113 -4.84 -6.35 -21.20
C ALA A 113 -5.39 -5.17 -20.39
N HIS A 114 -4.56 -4.56 -19.53
CA HIS A 114 -4.96 -3.49 -18.65
C HIS A 114 -3.79 -2.54 -18.37
N ILE A 115 -4.04 -1.25 -18.35
CA ILE A 115 -3.05 -0.23 -17.99
C ILE A 115 -3.62 0.64 -16.86
N HIS A 116 -2.86 0.76 -15.78
CA HIS A 116 -3.13 1.69 -14.69
C HIS A 116 -2.22 2.91 -14.78
N THR A 117 -2.67 4.02 -14.24
CA THR A 117 -1.87 5.25 -14.16
C THR A 117 -1.86 5.84 -12.76
N SER A 118 -0.74 6.47 -12.41
CA SER A 118 -0.63 7.23 -11.16
C SER A 118 -1.41 8.55 -11.26
N THR A 119 -1.96 9.00 -10.12
CA THR A 119 -2.72 10.25 -10.05
C THR A 119 -1.87 11.52 -10.22
N GLY A 120 -0.54 11.41 -10.29
CA GLY A 120 0.36 12.54 -10.53
C GLY A 120 0.36 13.62 -9.43
N THR A 121 -0.07 13.31 -8.21
CA THR A 121 -0.24 14.26 -7.10
C THR A 121 1.00 15.10 -6.75
N THR A 122 2.18 14.71 -7.22
CA THR A 122 3.45 15.42 -7.00
C THR A 122 3.87 16.32 -8.18
N GLY A 123 2.94 16.67 -9.09
CA GLY A 123 3.19 17.60 -10.19
C GLY A 123 4.05 17.09 -11.35
N GLY A 124 4.44 15.81 -11.33
CA GLY A 124 5.21 15.17 -12.41
C GLY A 124 4.33 14.46 -13.44
N LYS A 125 4.93 14.03 -14.57
CA LYS A 125 4.26 13.17 -15.54
C LYS A 125 3.72 11.90 -14.87
N PRO A 126 2.53 11.40 -15.26
CA PRO A 126 2.00 10.17 -14.72
C PRO A 126 2.89 8.97 -15.08
N ILE A 127 2.87 7.94 -14.22
CA ILE A 127 3.49 6.65 -14.48
C ILE A 127 2.39 5.72 -14.97
N PHE A 128 2.72 4.85 -15.91
CA PHE A 128 1.83 3.85 -16.46
C PHE A 128 2.38 2.46 -16.18
N ILE A 129 1.52 1.56 -15.70
CA ILE A 129 1.86 0.15 -15.48
C ILE A 129 0.83 -0.71 -16.19
N GLY A 130 1.31 -1.48 -17.15
CA GLY A 130 0.52 -2.43 -17.91
C GLY A 130 0.61 -3.84 -17.35
N HIS A 131 -0.51 -4.55 -17.40
CA HIS A 131 -0.64 -5.94 -16.99
C HIS A 131 -1.18 -6.79 -18.11
N THR A 132 -0.65 -7.99 -18.28
CA THR A 132 -1.28 -9.04 -19.09
C THR A 132 -2.42 -9.71 -18.33
N LEU A 133 -3.23 -10.54 -18.99
CA LEU A 133 -4.23 -11.37 -18.29
C LEU A 133 -3.56 -12.34 -17.30
N ASN A 134 -2.37 -12.86 -17.64
CA ASN A 134 -1.63 -13.74 -16.74
C ASN A 134 -1.16 -13.00 -15.48
N ASP A 135 -0.68 -11.74 -15.62
CA ASP A 135 -0.33 -10.91 -14.45
C ASP A 135 -1.52 -10.74 -13.52
N LEU A 136 -2.68 -10.38 -14.08
CA LEU A 136 -3.91 -10.19 -13.30
C LEU A 136 -4.33 -11.48 -12.59
N TYR A 137 -4.26 -12.62 -13.30
CA TYR A 137 -4.55 -13.92 -12.71
C TYR A 137 -3.60 -14.24 -11.55
N ARG A 138 -2.29 -14.06 -11.73
CA ARG A 138 -1.29 -14.34 -10.68
C ARG A 138 -1.43 -13.44 -9.48
N LEU A 139 -1.66 -12.13 -9.70
CA LEU A 139 -1.86 -11.16 -8.62
C LEU A 139 -3.13 -11.47 -7.81
N ASP A 140 -4.18 -11.89 -8.50
CA ASP A 140 -5.50 -12.04 -7.88
C ASP A 140 -5.71 -13.45 -7.26
N THR A 141 -4.92 -14.46 -7.61
CA THR A 141 -5.24 -15.84 -7.23
C THR A 141 -4.10 -16.68 -6.64
N ALA A 142 -2.82 -16.35 -6.88
CA ALA A 142 -1.76 -17.29 -6.55
C ALA A 142 -1.21 -17.15 -5.13
N PRO A 143 -0.52 -16.10 -4.68
CA PRO A 143 -0.10 -16.02 -3.29
C PRO A 143 -1.29 -15.65 -2.39
N ARG A 144 -1.51 -16.43 -1.34
CA ARG A 144 -2.62 -16.23 -0.40
C ARG A 144 -2.12 -15.86 0.97
N TYR A 145 -2.84 -14.94 1.64
CA TYR A 145 -2.56 -14.42 2.96
C TYR A 145 -3.84 -14.44 3.82
N PRO A 146 -4.43 -15.64 4.08
CA PRO A 146 -5.76 -15.74 4.68
C PRO A 146 -5.86 -15.16 6.09
N SER A 147 -4.83 -15.33 6.93
CA SER A 147 -4.84 -14.79 8.29
C SER A 147 -4.70 -13.25 8.29
N LEU A 148 -3.86 -12.71 7.42
CA LEU A 148 -3.68 -11.27 7.28
C LEU A 148 -4.91 -10.58 6.66
N MET A 149 -5.71 -11.31 5.88
CA MET A 149 -7.00 -10.85 5.36
C MET A 149 -8.15 -11.02 6.35
N GLN A 150 -7.86 -11.27 7.63
CA GLN A 150 -8.83 -11.36 8.72
C GLN A 150 -9.97 -12.38 8.47
N ASN A 151 -9.71 -13.41 7.67
CA ASN A 151 -10.69 -14.44 7.32
C ASN A 151 -12.02 -13.88 6.78
N THR A 152 -11.96 -12.80 5.99
CA THR A 152 -13.13 -12.10 5.42
C THR A 152 -13.93 -12.92 4.41
N ARG A 153 -13.63 -14.20 4.25
CA ARG A 153 -14.24 -15.08 3.26
C ARG A 153 -15.77 -15.11 3.35
N ASN A 154 -16.42 -15.05 2.19
CA ASN A 154 -17.89 -15.08 2.03
C ASN A 154 -18.64 -13.90 2.70
N THR A 155 -17.97 -12.76 2.92
CA THR A 155 -18.61 -11.54 3.45
C THR A 155 -18.99 -10.58 2.34
N VAL A 156 -19.80 -9.56 2.69
CA VAL A 156 -20.01 -8.39 1.82
C VAL A 156 -18.96 -7.35 2.12
N VAL A 157 -18.19 -6.99 1.09
CA VAL A 157 -17.08 -6.03 1.18
C VAL A 157 -17.44 -4.74 0.47
N GLY A 158 -17.47 -3.64 1.19
CA GLY A 158 -17.51 -2.29 0.61
C GLY A 158 -16.12 -1.89 0.12
N ASN A 159 -15.97 -1.70 -1.19
CA ASN A 159 -14.73 -1.19 -1.76
C ASN A 159 -14.87 0.31 -2.04
N ALA A 160 -14.39 1.12 -1.08
CA ALA A 160 -14.44 2.58 -1.10
C ALA A 160 -13.13 3.20 -1.62
N LEU A 161 -12.53 2.57 -2.64
CA LEU A 161 -11.32 3.04 -3.33
C LEU A 161 -11.66 3.54 -4.74
N PRO A 162 -10.80 4.40 -5.35
CA PRO A 162 -11.01 4.90 -6.71
C PRO A 162 -11.02 3.76 -7.74
N TYR A 163 -12.02 3.74 -8.60
CA TYR A 163 -12.11 2.84 -9.76
C TYR A 163 -11.61 3.49 -11.06
N GLU A 164 -11.52 4.81 -11.04
CA GLU A 164 -11.05 5.61 -12.17
C GLU A 164 -9.54 5.51 -12.30
N MET A 165 -9.01 5.26 -13.47
CA MET A 165 -7.58 5.27 -13.85
C MET A 165 -6.59 4.65 -12.87
N SER A 166 -6.91 4.61 -11.55
CA SER A 166 -6.12 4.03 -10.48
C SER A 166 -6.21 2.50 -10.47
N SER A 167 -5.19 1.83 -9.95
CA SER A 167 -5.20 0.38 -9.78
C SER A 167 -6.05 -0.08 -8.60
N SER A 168 -6.22 0.73 -7.57
CA SER A 168 -6.68 0.27 -6.25
C SER A 168 -8.09 -0.29 -6.27
N GLY A 169 -9.08 0.43 -6.82
CA GLY A 169 -10.46 -0.05 -6.85
C GLY A 169 -10.61 -1.40 -7.54
N LEU A 170 -10.08 -1.53 -8.76
CA LEU A 170 -10.17 -2.78 -9.53
C LEU A 170 -9.33 -3.92 -8.93
N SER A 171 -8.15 -3.64 -8.42
CA SER A 171 -7.28 -4.67 -7.84
C SER A 171 -7.90 -5.26 -6.58
N PHE A 172 -8.35 -4.43 -5.64
CA PHE A 172 -9.01 -4.92 -4.44
C PHE A 172 -10.36 -5.58 -4.72
N HIS A 173 -11.09 -5.11 -5.74
CA HIS A 173 -12.32 -5.78 -6.19
C HIS A 173 -12.04 -7.25 -6.54
N ARG A 174 -11.04 -7.48 -7.40
CA ARG A 174 -10.66 -8.84 -7.82
C ARG A 174 -10.08 -9.67 -6.68
N VAL A 175 -9.22 -9.09 -5.84
CA VAL A 175 -8.63 -9.79 -4.70
C VAL A 175 -9.71 -10.31 -3.75
N PHE A 176 -10.66 -9.49 -3.34
CA PHE A 176 -11.75 -9.93 -2.47
C PHE A 176 -12.68 -10.94 -3.16
N GLN A 177 -12.96 -10.74 -4.45
CA GLN A 177 -13.83 -11.64 -5.21
C GLN A 177 -13.17 -13.01 -5.44
N TYR A 178 -11.91 -13.07 -5.87
CA TYR A 178 -11.27 -14.32 -6.29
C TYR A 178 -10.47 -15.02 -5.18
N MET A 179 -9.92 -14.28 -4.21
CA MET A 179 -9.17 -14.89 -3.11
C MET A 179 -10.04 -15.21 -1.89
N GLN A 180 -11.10 -14.43 -1.66
CA GLN A 180 -11.92 -14.51 -0.46
C GLN A 180 -13.38 -14.92 -0.74
N ASP A 181 -13.74 -15.16 -1.98
CA ASP A 181 -15.12 -15.50 -2.40
C ASP A 181 -16.15 -14.47 -1.86
N CYS A 182 -15.76 -13.18 -1.77
CA CYS A 182 -16.60 -12.12 -1.24
C CYS A 182 -17.59 -11.59 -2.27
N CYS A 183 -18.72 -11.09 -1.79
CA CYS A 183 -19.59 -10.20 -2.55
C CYS A 183 -19.03 -8.76 -2.45
N VAL A 184 -18.55 -8.18 -3.55
CA VAL A 184 -17.93 -6.85 -3.53
C VAL A 184 -18.92 -5.79 -3.97
N LEU A 185 -19.19 -4.83 -3.08
CA LEU A 185 -19.93 -3.61 -3.35
C LEU A 185 -18.96 -2.50 -3.79
N PRO A 186 -18.97 -2.03 -5.06
CA PRO A 186 -18.08 -1.00 -5.54
C PRO A 186 -18.53 0.40 -5.11
N VAL A 187 -18.21 0.77 -3.88
CA VAL A 187 -18.61 2.04 -3.27
C VAL A 187 -17.92 3.24 -3.94
N GLY A 188 -16.64 3.11 -4.31
CA GLY A 188 -15.84 4.21 -4.85
C GLY A 188 -15.41 5.23 -3.80
N LYS A 189 -14.64 6.22 -4.20
CA LYS A 189 -14.07 7.25 -3.30
C LYS A 189 -14.68 8.63 -3.53
N GLY A 190 -16.00 8.77 -3.39
CA GLY A 190 -16.68 10.03 -3.63
C GLY A 190 -16.86 10.35 -5.14
N GLY A 191 -17.32 11.56 -5.44
CA GLY A 191 -17.60 12.00 -6.80
C GLY A 191 -19.09 11.94 -7.15
N ALA A 192 -19.42 12.25 -8.43
CA ALA A 192 -20.80 12.43 -8.86
C ALA A 192 -21.70 11.18 -8.71
N TYR A 193 -21.10 9.98 -8.90
CA TYR A 193 -21.84 8.70 -8.84
C TYR A 193 -21.70 7.97 -7.50
N SER A 194 -20.73 8.34 -6.69
CA SER A 194 -20.42 7.73 -5.38
C SER A 194 -20.38 8.78 -4.27
N HIS A 195 -21.38 9.70 -4.27
CA HIS A 195 -21.52 10.67 -3.19
C HIS A 195 -21.56 9.97 -1.83
N PRO A 196 -20.90 10.50 -0.77
CA PRO A 196 -20.81 9.86 0.54
C PRO A 196 -22.16 9.39 1.10
N ASP A 197 -23.23 10.18 0.97
CA ASP A 197 -24.56 9.82 1.44
C ASP A 197 -25.11 8.58 0.74
N LYS A 198 -24.93 8.51 -0.59
CA LYS A 198 -25.34 7.35 -1.40
C LYS A 198 -24.49 6.12 -1.09
N ALA A 199 -23.20 6.32 -0.85
CA ALA A 199 -22.31 5.26 -0.40
C ALA A 199 -22.78 4.62 0.91
N LEU A 200 -23.09 5.44 1.92
CA LEU A 200 -23.61 4.98 3.22
C LEU A 200 -24.96 4.24 3.07
N GLU A 201 -25.88 4.78 2.27
CA GLU A 201 -27.17 4.11 1.97
C GLU A 201 -26.97 2.71 1.38
N CYS A 202 -26.08 2.58 0.38
CA CYS A 202 -25.79 1.29 -0.25
C CYS A 202 -25.10 0.31 0.71
N MET A 203 -24.17 0.81 1.53
CA MET A 203 -23.45 -0.01 2.52
C MET A 203 -24.41 -0.58 3.58
N LEU A 204 -25.38 0.22 4.06
CA LEU A 204 -26.41 -0.24 4.98
C LEU A 204 -27.36 -1.24 4.34
N ALA A 205 -27.81 -0.97 3.10
CA ALA A 205 -28.77 -1.82 2.40
C ALA A 205 -28.27 -3.26 2.17
N TRP A 206 -26.94 -3.47 2.14
CA TRP A 206 -26.30 -4.76 1.90
C TRP A 206 -25.67 -5.39 3.16
N ASP A 207 -25.97 -4.86 4.36
CA ASP A 207 -25.40 -5.37 5.63
C ASP A 207 -23.90 -5.68 5.52
N MET A 208 -23.12 -4.67 5.10
CA MET A 208 -21.71 -4.80 4.81
C MET A 208 -20.88 -5.15 6.05
N GLN A 209 -20.07 -6.22 5.99
CA GLN A 209 -19.25 -6.69 7.11
C GLN A 209 -17.79 -6.23 7.02
N THR A 210 -17.32 -5.88 5.83
CA THR A 210 -15.93 -5.49 5.60
C THR A 210 -15.87 -4.22 4.77
N LEU A 211 -14.97 -3.30 5.12
CA LEU A 211 -14.76 -2.06 4.38
C LEU A 211 -13.29 -1.90 4.05
N ILE A 212 -12.95 -1.64 2.77
CA ILE A 212 -11.62 -1.18 2.37
C ILE A 212 -11.70 0.27 1.90
N ILE A 213 -10.86 1.14 2.47
CA ILE A 213 -11.02 2.59 2.35
C ILE A 213 -9.69 3.33 2.58
N ALA A 214 -9.58 4.55 2.07
CA ALA A 214 -8.49 5.45 2.45
C ALA A 214 -8.78 6.12 3.82
N PRO A 215 -7.75 6.35 4.66
CA PRO A 215 -7.92 6.94 6.00
C PRO A 215 -8.75 8.23 6.02
N SER A 216 -8.43 9.17 5.12
CA SER A 216 -9.17 10.43 5.03
C SER A 216 -10.64 10.23 4.65
N TYR A 217 -10.92 9.27 3.76
CA TYR A 217 -12.30 9.01 3.34
C TYR A 217 -13.11 8.27 4.40
N ALA A 218 -12.46 7.44 5.24
CA ALA A 218 -13.11 6.83 6.41
C ALA A 218 -13.63 7.89 7.38
N VAL A 219 -12.86 8.94 7.63
CA VAL A 219 -13.30 10.10 8.43
C VAL A 219 -14.43 10.87 7.73
N THR A 220 -14.30 11.14 6.44
CA THR A 220 -15.32 11.83 5.65
C THR A 220 -16.67 11.09 5.67
N LEU A 221 -16.68 9.77 5.48
CA LEU A 221 -17.92 8.99 5.55
C LEU A 221 -18.55 9.04 6.94
N ALA A 222 -17.74 9.02 8.00
CA ALA A 222 -18.23 9.13 9.37
C ALA A 222 -18.88 10.50 9.64
N GLU A 223 -18.30 11.59 9.16
CA GLU A 223 -18.89 12.93 9.25
C GLU A 223 -20.23 13.02 8.49
N HIS A 224 -20.32 12.36 7.33
CA HIS A 224 -21.57 12.29 6.57
C HIS A 224 -22.62 11.42 7.28
N ALA A 225 -22.23 10.29 7.86
CA ALA A 225 -23.13 9.46 8.67
C ALA A 225 -23.72 10.25 9.82
N GLN A 226 -22.90 11.01 10.55
CA GLN A 226 -23.36 11.88 11.64
C GLN A 226 -24.38 12.93 11.14
N LYS A 227 -24.13 13.58 10.00
CA LYS A 227 -25.05 14.58 9.39
C LYS A 227 -26.39 13.96 9.00
N LEU A 228 -26.39 12.69 8.57
CA LEU A 228 -27.59 11.95 8.20
C LEU A 228 -28.31 11.29 9.39
N GLY A 229 -27.77 11.41 10.61
CA GLY A 229 -28.28 10.75 11.81
C GLY A 229 -28.07 9.22 11.82
N ILE A 230 -27.15 8.72 11.03
CA ILE A 230 -26.74 7.31 10.99
C ILE A 230 -25.75 7.07 12.13
N ASP A 231 -26.02 6.08 12.96
CA ASP A 231 -25.16 5.64 14.05
C ASP A 231 -24.28 4.47 13.57
N LEU A 232 -22.99 4.75 13.34
CA LEU A 232 -22.04 3.75 12.82
C LEU A 232 -21.89 2.52 13.73
N HIS A 233 -22.10 2.66 15.04
CA HIS A 233 -21.98 1.56 16.00
C HIS A 233 -23.23 0.68 16.07
N ARG A 234 -24.40 1.27 15.82
CA ARG A 234 -25.68 0.58 15.90
C ARG A 234 -26.15 0.05 14.55
N ASP A 235 -25.99 0.87 13.50
CA ASP A 235 -26.62 0.65 12.21
C ASP A 235 -25.73 -0.19 11.25
N PHE A 236 -24.43 -0.32 11.55
CA PHE A 236 -23.49 -1.15 10.80
C PHE A 236 -23.06 -2.40 11.56
N ASN A 237 -22.92 -3.52 10.84
CA ASN A 237 -22.37 -4.78 11.34
C ASN A 237 -20.91 -4.97 10.84
N LEU A 238 -20.12 -3.90 10.92
CA LEU A 238 -18.76 -3.91 10.38
C LEU A 238 -17.82 -4.72 11.28
N GLN A 239 -17.21 -5.77 10.73
CA GLN A 239 -16.28 -6.66 11.44
C GLN A 239 -14.83 -6.27 11.21
N HIS A 240 -14.49 -5.78 9.99
CA HIS A 240 -13.14 -5.41 9.60
C HIS A 240 -13.13 -4.15 8.74
N LEU A 241 -12.15 -3.29 8.99
CA LEU A 241 -11.87 -2.14 8.16
C LEU A 241 -10.38 -2.16 7.74
N PHE A 242 -10.14 -2.17 6.44
CA PHE A 242 -8.81 -2.12 5.86
C PHE A 242 -8.49 -0.72 5.35
N LEU A 243 -7.41 -0.13 5.83
CA LEU A 243 -6.91 1.16 5.34
C LEU A 243 -5.86 0.95 4.27
N THR A 244 -5.91 1.74 3.20
CA THR A 244 -4.88 1.76 2.15
C THR A 244 -4.86 3.08 1.38
N GLY A 245 -3.83 3.28 0.56
CA GLY A 245 -3.72 4.40 -0.37
C GLY A 245 -3.20 5.71 0.25
N GLU A 246 -3.22 5.84 1.57
CA GLU A 246 -2.65 6.94 2.33
C GLU A 246 -1.93 6.39 3.55
N GLY A 247 -0.88 7.08 4.02
CA GLY A 247 -0.29 6.76 5.31
C GLY A 247 -1.25 7.12 6.45
N ALA A 248 -1.21 6.34 7.52
CA ALA A 248 -1.90 6.62 8.76
C ALA A 248 -0.97 6.30 9.94
N SER A 249 -0.87 7.22 10.89
CA SER A 249 -0.18 6.92 12.15
C SER A 249 -1.02 5.95 13.00
N PRO A 250 -0.43 5.27 13.98
CA PRO A 250 -1.18 4.49 14.97
C PRO A 250 -2.32 5.28 15.61
N ALA A 251 -2.09 6.57 15.95
CA ALA A 251 -3.13 7.41 16.56
C ALA A 251 -4.31 7.66 15.61
N LEU A 252 -4.08 7.87 14.30
CA LEU A 252 -5.16 8.00 13.32
C LEU A 252 -5.91 6.68 13.15
N ARG A 253 -5.20 5.55 13.06
CA ARG A 253 -5.80 4.23 12.98
C ARG A 253 -6.71 3.96 14.19
N GLU A 254 -6.22 4.19 15.41
CA GLU A 254 -6.99 4.03 16.65
C GLU A 254 -8.22 4.94 16.72
N ARG A 255 -8.13 6.15 16.15
CA ARG A 255 -9.31 7.03 16.02
C ARG A 255 -10.35 6.45 15.07
N ILE A 256 -9.92 5.93 13.92
CA ILE A 256 -10.82 5.29 12.95
C ILE A 256 -11.45 4.03 13.57
N GLU A 257 -10.70 3.24 14.33
CA GLU A 257 -11.24 2.10 15.10
C GLU A 257 -12.38 2.52 16.03
N ARG A 258 -12.17 3.60 16.78
CA ARG A 258 -13.22 4.13 17.69
C ARG A 258 -14.42 4.70 16.94
N ILE A 259 -14.20 5.41 15.82
CA ILE A 259 -15.25 6.00 15.00
C ILE A 259 -16.16 4.91 14.40
N TRP A 260 -15.57 3.84 13.88
CA TRP A 260 -16.27 2.77 13.19
C TRP A 260 -16.62 1.57 14.09
N ASN A 261 -16.16 1.58 15.35
CA ASN A 261 -16.31 0.49 16.32
C ASN A 261 -15.94 -0.87 15.76
N THR A 262 -14.79 -0.95 15.10
CA THR A 262 -14.30 -2.17 14.45
C THR A 262 -12.79 -2.23 14.45
N SER A 263 -12.22 -3.43 14.30
CA SER A 263 -10.77 -3.59 14.12
C SER A 263 -10.31 -2.98 12.79
N VAL A 264 -9.18 -2.28 12.81
CA VAL A 264 -8.58 -1.63 11.64
C VAL A 264 -7.17 -2.15 11.42
N THR A 265 -6.88 -2.61 10.20
CA THR A 265 -5.51 -2.92 9.76
C THR A 265 -5.19 -2.17 8.48
N THR A 266 -3.91 -2.04 8.18
CA THR A 266 -3.44 -1.26 7.03
C THR A 266 -2.78 -2.15 5.98
N TRP A 267 -2.98 -1.80 4.70
CA TRP A 267 -2.35 -2.44 3.56
C TRP A 267 -1.41 -1.47 2.89
N TYR A 268 -0.17 -1.87 2.74
CA TYR A 268 0.84 -1.12 2.02
C TYR A 268 0.96 -1.65 0.59
N GLY A 269 0.81 -0.76 -0.37
CA GLY A 269 0.92 -1.06 -1.79
C GLY A 269 1.19 0.18 -2.63
N SER A 270 1.59 -0.03 -3.86
CA SER A 270 1.80 1.02 -4.84
C SER A 270 1.24 0.64 -6.20
N LEU A 271 1.04 1.64 -7.08
CA LEU A 271 0.63 1.40 -8.46
C LEU A 271 1.64 0.51 -9.19
N GLU A 272 2.94 0.78 -8.99
CA GLU A 272 4.02 0.16 -9.72
C GLU A 272 4.15 -1.33 -9.39
N VAL A 273 3.96 -1.68 -8.13
CA VAL A 273 4.24 -3.04 -7.64
C VAL A 273 2.98 -3.82 -7.31
N GLY A 274 1.93 -3.15 -6.85
CA GLY A 274 0.74 -3.78 -6.29
C GLY A 274 0.87 -3.95 -4.78
N LEU A 275 0.52 -5.13 -4.26
CA LEU A 275 0.59 -5.46 -2.85
C LEU A 275 2.06 -5.61 -2.40
N ILE A 276 2.43 -4.91 -1.34
CA ILE A 276 3.78 -4.93 -0.75
C ILE A 276 3.75 -5.54 0.65
N GLY A 277 2.74 -5.22 1.45
CA GLY A 277 2.62 -5.75 2.79
C GLY A 277 1.25 -5.53 3.42
N ILE A 278 0.92 -6.34 4.40
CA ILE A 278 -0.35 -6.31 5.14
C ILE A 278 -0.05 -6.30 6.64
N GLU A 279 -0.63 -5.35 7.35
CA GLU A 279 -0.58 -5.31 8.80
C GLU A 279 -1.51 -6.36 9.40
N CYS A 280 -1.09 -7.03 10.48
CA CYS A 280 -1.94 -7.87 11.30
C CYS A 280 -2.49 -7.10 12.51
N LEU A 281 -3.38 -7.71 13.30
CA LEU A 281 -3.99 -7.08 14.48
C LEU A 281 -2.99 -6.80 15.62
N GLU A 282 -1.77 -7.33 15.56
CA GLU A 282 -0.71 -7.00 16.53
C GLU A 282 -0.06 -5.63 16.25
N HIS A 283 -0.32 -5.03 15.09
CA HIS A 283 0.15 -3.70 14.67
C HIS A 283 1.68 -3.51 14.77
N GLN A 284 2.44 -4.59 14.53
CA GLN A 284 3.90 -4.57 14.59
C GLN A 284 4.55 -4.45 13.21
N GLY A 285 4.00 -3.58 12.36
CA GLY A 285 4.44 -3.36 10.99
C GLY A 285 3.72 -4.25 9.97
N TYR A 286 4.15 -4.12 8.71
CA TYR A 286 3.54 -4.80 7.59
C TYR A 286 4.24 -6.14 7.34
N HIS A 287 3.54 -7.26 7.44
CA HIS A 287 4.03 -8.53 6.92
C HIS A 287 4.21 -8.41 5.42
N LEU A 288 5.43 -8.62 4.94
CA LEU A 288 5.77 -8.48 3.52
C LEU A 288 5.03 -9.49 2.66
N ALA A 289 4.53 -9.07 1.51
CA ALA A 289 3.87 -9.93 0.54
C ALA A 289 4.90 -10.74 -0.27
N GLU A 290 5.70 -11.57 0.43
CA GLU A 290 6.86 -12.28 -0.12
C GLU A 290 6.54 -13.31 -1.19
N GLY A 291 5.27 -13.64 -1.39
CA GLY A 291 4.80 -14.40 -2.55
C GLY A 291 4.69 -13.57 -3.83
N HIS A 292 4.53 -12.25 -3.71
CA HIS A 292 4.38 -11.32 -4.83
C HIS A 292 5.66 -10.55 -5.15
N THR A 293 6.41 -10.19 -4.11
CA THR A 293 7.51 -9.23 -4.21
C THR A 293 8.76 -9.72 -3.49
N TYR A 294 9.91 -9.34 -4.01
CA TYR A 294 11.19 -9.38 -3.31
C TYR A 294 11.51 -7.97 -2.83
N THR A 295 11.73 -7.82 -1.53
CA THR A 295 11.94 -6.53 -0.87
C THR A 295 13.36 -6.42 -0.36
N GLU A 296 14.06 -5.33 -0.71
CA GLU A 296 15.36 -4.93 -0.22
C GLU A 296 15.22 -3.61 0.56
N ILE A 297 16.09 -3.41 1.55
CA ILE A 297 16.33 -2.09 2.17
C ILE A 297 17.74 -1.66 1.80
N VAL A 298 17.87 -0.47 1.25
CA VAL A 298 19.17 0.05 0.81
C VAL A 298 19.47 1.41 1.42
N HIS A 299 20.75 1.72 1.55
CA HIS A 299 21.16 3.07 1.95
C HIS A 299 20.71 4.08 0.88
N PRO A 300 19.97 5.16 1.23
CA PRO A 300 19.33 6.04 0.24
C PRO A 300 20.30 6.69 -0.75
N VAL A 301 21.55 6.96 -0.31
CA VAL A 301 22.56 7.65 -1.12
C VAL A 301 23.47 6.65 -1.84
N THR A 302 24.05 5.66 -1.11
CA THR A 302 25.03 4.73 -1.70
C THR A 302 24.40 3.57 -2.45
N GLY A 303 23.12 3.23 -2.12
CA GLY A 303 22.42 2.08 -2.68
C GLY A 303 22.87 0.72 -2.10
N GLU A 304 23.72 0.72 -1.08
CA GLU A 304 24.21 -0.50 -0.43
C GLU A 304 23.11 -1.15 0.41
N PRO A 305 22.98 -2.50 0.40
CA PRO A 305 22.03 -3.21 1.23
C PRO A 305 22.20 -2.89 2.72
N GLN A 306 21.10 -2.73 3.44
CA GLN A 306 21.07 -2.48 4.87
C GLN A 306 20.71 -3.75 5.64
N SER A 307 21.34 -3.91 6.81
CA SER A 307 20.99 -4.97 7.75
C SER A 307 19.59 -4.79 8.35
N PRO A 308 18.92 -5.86 8.78
CA PRO A 308 17.66 -5.77 9.51
C PRO A 308 17.72 -4.76 10.67
N GLY A 309 16.64 -4.03 10.88
CA GLY A 309 16.53 -2.97 11.88
C GLY A 309 17.13 -1.61 11.46
N ILE A 310 17.94 -1.56 10.41
CA ILE A 310 18.49 -0.30 9.90
C ILE A 310 17.56 0.32 8.88
N VAL A 311 17.24 1.60 9.08
CA VAL A 311 16.36 2.35 8.19
C VAL A 311 17.09 2.69 6.88
N GLY A 312 16.43 2.41 5.76
CA GLY A 312 16.90 2.75 4.42
C GLY A 312 15.74 2.96 3.46
N GLU A 313 16.04 3.10 2.18
CA GLU A 313 15.04 3.18 1.12
C GLU A 313 14.52 1.78 0.78
N VAL A 314 13.20 1.66 0.70
CA VAL A 314 12.52 0.41 0.28
C VAL A 314 12.69 0.24 -1.23
N VAL A 315 13.26 -0.87 -1.65
CA VAL A 315 13.44 -1.25 -3.05
C VAL A 315 12.67 -2.55 -3.33
N LEU A 316 11.95 -2.58 -4.44
CA LEU A 316 11.01 -3.66 -4.73
C LEU A 316 11.24 -4.30 -6.09
N THR A 317 11.07 -5.62 -6.15
CA THR A 317 11.07 -6.42 -7.38
C THR A 317 9.80 -7.28 -7.42
N THR A 318 9.04 -7.22 -8.51
CA THR A 318 7.87 -8.10 -8.73
C THR A 318 8.33 -9.47 -9.22
N LEU A 319 7.82 -10.56 -8.62
CA LEU A 319 8.37 -11.91 -8.86
C LEU A 319 7.76 -12.65 -10.07
N MET A 320 6.51 -12.38 -10.41
CA MET A 320 5.78 -13.16 -11.40
C MET A 320 5.00 -12.27 -12.40
N ARG A 321 5.59 -11.17 -12.82
CA ARG A 321 4.96 -10.25 -13.78
C ARG A 321 5.61 -10.39 -15.15
N ASP A 322 4.82 -10.54 -16.22
CA ASP A 322 5.30 -10.66 -17.60
C ASP A 322 4.99 -9.43 -18.47
N GLY A 323 4.00 -8.62 -18.15
CA GLY A 323 3.67 -7.40 -18.90
C GLY A 323 4.72 -6.31 -18.77
N MET A 324 4.81 -5.76 -17.57
CA MET A 324 5.78 -4.73 -17.18
C MET A 324 6.41 -5.11 -15.84
N PRO A 325 7.39 -6.02 -15.82
CA PRO A 325 8.10 -6.41 -14.60
C PRO A 325 8.82 -5.21 -13.98
N ILE A 326 8.79 -5.12 -12.68
CA ILE A 326 9.51 -4.12 -11.90
C ILE A 326 10.71 -4.81 -11.24
N ILE A 327 11.93 -4.33 -11.49
CA ILE A 327 13.17 -4.91 -10.93
C ILE A 327 13.97 -3.82 -10.23
N ARG A 328 14.24 -4.02 -8.94
CA ARG A 328 14.98 -3.11 -8.06
C ARG A 328 14.48 -1.66 -8.12
N TYR A 329 13.18 -1.49 -8.01
CA TYR A 329 12.54 -0.17 -8.08
C TYR A 329 12.68 0.58 -6.77
N LYS A 330 13.28 1.77 -6.85
CA LYS A 330 13.36 2.74 -5.75
C LYS A 330 12.00 3.40 -5.52
N THR A 331 11.34 3.05 -4.43
CA THR A 331 9.99 3.56 -4.12
C THR A 331 9.97 5.00 -3.65
N GLY A 332 11.07 5.46 -3.07
CA GLY A 332 11.16 6.70 -2.31
C GLY A 332 10.55 6.58 -0.90
N ASP A 333 10.10 5.40 -0.48
CA ASP A 333 9.64 5.16 0.88
C ASP A 333 10.81 4.73 1.77
N LEU A 334 10.82 5.19 3.02
CA LEU A 334 11.79 4.81 4.04
C LEU A 334 11.22 3.72 4.94
N GLY A 335 12.04 2.76 5.31
CA GLY A 335 11.64 1.70 6.25
C GLY A 335 12.80 0.82 6.66
N CYS A 336 12.53 -0.11 7.57
CA CYS A 336 13.46 -1.19 7.93
C CYS A 336 12.71 -2.52 8.02
N ILE A 337 13.39 -3.62 7.70
CA ILE A 337 12.84 -4.97 7.90
C ILE A 337 13.14 -5.40 9.32
N GLU A 338 12.11 -5.87 10.02
CA GLU A 338 12.23 -6.54 11.30
C GLU A 338 12.15 -8.04 11.12
N GLU A 339 13.07 -8.74 11.73
CA GLU A 339 13.11 -10.20 11.81
C GLU A 339 12.51 -10.69 13.13
N GLY A 340 12.16 -11.95 13.15
CA GLY A 340 11.63 -12.61 14.33
C GLY A 340 10.11 -12.83 14.29
N PRO A 341 9.60 -13.66 15.21
CA PRO A 341 8.20 -14.09 15.21
C PRO A 341 7.28 -12.92 15.53
N CYS A 342 6.12 -12.90 14.87
CA CYS A 342 4.99 -12.08 15.26
C CYS A 342 4.02 -12.89 16.11
N PRO A 343 3.41 -12.32 17.17
CA PRO A 343 2.41 -13.02 17.99
C PRO A 343 1.20 -13.51 17.17
N CYS A 344 0.89 -12.89 16.02
CA CYS A 344 -0.17 -13.35 15.13
C CYS A 344 0.08 -14.73 14.49
N GLY A 345 1.31 -15.29 14.60
CA GLY A 345 1.69 -16.56 14.01
C GLY A 345 2.16 -16.53 12.57
N CYS A 346 2.00 -15.42 11.84
CA CYS A 346 2.55 -15.24 10.51
C CYS A 346 4.08 -15.17 10.55
N ARG A 347 4.75 -15.93 9.68
CA ARG A 347 6.22 -16.05 9.66
C ARG A 347 6.92 -15.12 8.67
N LEU A 348 6.17 -14.40 7.87
CA LEU A 348 6.72 -13.43 6.92
C LEU A 348 7.42 -12.29 7.65
N ARG A 349 8.52 -11.80 7.08
CA ARG A 349 9.25 -10.64 7.60
C ARG A 349 8.33 -9.43 7.66
N ARG A 350 8.64 -8.48 8.55
CA ARG A 350 7.83 -7.28 8.74
C ARG A 350 8.60 -6.05 8.32
N LEU A 351 7.90 -5.15 7.62
CA LEU A 351 8.41 -3.83 7.23
C LEU A 351 7.84 -2.77 8.18
N GLN A 352 8.73 -2.03 8.83
CA GLN A 352 8.38 -0.80 9.55
C GLN A 352 8.55 0.39 8.62
N LEU A 353 7.46 0.98 8.15
CA LEU A 353 7.49 2.18 7.33
C LEU A 353 7.80 3.43 8.18
N ARG A 354 8.61 4.33 7.62
CA ARG A 354 9.01 5.61 8.22
C ARG A 354 8.55 6.81 7.37
N GLY A 355 7.67 6.58 6.40
CA GLY A 355 7.16 7.59 5.48
C GLY A 355 8.03 7.76 4.23
N ARG A 356 7.70 8.73 3.39
CA ARG A 356 8.41 8.99 2.13
C ARG A 356 9.57 9.94 2.32
N MET A 357 10.67 9.73 1.60
CA MET A 357 11.81 10.65 1.58
C MET A 357 11.40 12.05 1.12
N GLY A 358 10.61 12.13 0.04
CA GLY A 358 10.13 13.40 -0.52
C GLY A 358 9.08 14.13 0.33
N ASP A 359 8.46 13.44 1.29
CA ASP A 359 7.41 14.01 2.14
C ASP A 359 7.94 14.45 3.52
N GLN A 360 9.23 14.21 3.82
CA GLN A 360 9.82 14.63 5.09
C GLN A 360 9.71 16.15 5.27
N LEU A 361 9.32 16.58 6.46
CA LEU A 361 9.29 17.98 6.85
C LEU A 361 10.72 18.42 7.17
N ALA A 362 11.31 19.20 6.26
CA ALA A 362 12.65 19.75 6.43
C ALA A 362 12.57 20.99 7.34
N LEU A 363 12.77 20.80 8.64
CA LEU A 363 12.77 21.87 9.64
C LEU A 363 14.20 22.28 9.98
N ASN A 364 14.38 23.46 10.60
CA ASN A 364 15.69 23.93 11.03
C ASN A 364 16.34 22.99 12.04
N SER A 365 15.54 22.26 12.83
CA SER A 365 16.01 21.28 13.82
C SER A 365 16.27 19.88 13.24
N GLY A 366 15.88 19.61 11.98
CA GLY A 366 16.07 18.31 11.31
C GLY A 366 14.91 17.90 10.41
N ASN A 367 14.96 16.67 9.90
CA ASN A 367 13.93 16.11 9.06
C ASN A 367 12.97 15.23 9.86
N PHE A 368 11.67 15.44 9.71
CA PHE A 368 10.65 14.71 10.44
C PHE A 368 9.63 14.07 9.50
N SER A 369 9.22 12.86 9.81
CA SER A 369 8.11 12.22 9.09
C SER A 369 6.78 12.91 9.45
N PRO A 370 5.93 13.24 8.47
CA PRO A 370 4.58 13.72 8.76
C PRO A 370 3.77 12.75 9.62
N LEU A 371 3.95 11.44 9.46
CA LEU A 371 3.28 10.41 10.28
C LEU A 371 3.75 10.45 11.74
N TYR A 372 5.01 10.80 11.99
CA TYR A 372 5.50 10.99 13.35
C TYR A 372 4.81 12.19 14.03
N LEU A 373 4.70 13.33 13.33
CA LEU A 373 4.00 14.49 13.87
C LEU A 373 2.48 14.26 13.97
N GLU A 374 1.88 13.55 13.03
CA GLU A 374 0.48 13.10 13.12
C GLU A 374 0.25 12.29 14.40
N GLN A 375 1.14 11.34 14.70
CA GLN A 375 1.08 10.54 15.92
C GLN A 375 1.12 11.43 17.18
N GLN A 376 2.02 12.41 17.23
CA GLN A 376 2.10 13.32 18.37
C GLN A 376 0.86 14.19 18.51
N LEU A 377 0.37 14.75 17.41
CA LEU A 377 -0.78 15.63 17.36
C LEU A 377 -2.07 14.90 17.75
N LEU A 378 -2.34 13.77 17.13
CA LEU A 378 -3.62 13.07 17.30
C LEU A 378 -3.74 12.30 18.63
N GLN A 379 -2.68 12.16 19.40
CA GLN A 379 -2.74 11.67 20.79
C GLN A 379 -3.21 12.74 21.79
N ILE A 380 -3.27 14.00 21.38
CA ILE A 380 -3.75 15.09 22.24
C ILE A 380 -5.28 15.06 22.27
N GLY A 381 -5.87 15.07 23.47
CA GLY A 381 -7.30 15.17 23.64
C GLY A 381 -7.85 16.49 23.06
N GLY A 382 -9.07 16.47 22.52
CA GLY A 382 -9.67 17.67 21.94
C GLY A 382 -9.21 18.02 20.51
N THR A 383 -8.18 17.38 19.95
CA THR A 383 -7.84 17.56 18.53
C THR A 383 -8.84 16.87 17.62
N GLY A 384 -9.27 17.56 16.56
CA GLY A 384 -10.08 16.99 15.49
C GLY A 384 -9.29 16.05 14.58
N ASN A 385 -9.96 15.54 13.55
CA ASN A 385 -9.35 14.62 12.58
C ASN A 385 -8.68 15.34 11.40
N TRP A 386 -8.88 16.65 11.28
CA TRP A 386 -8.38 17.46 10.18
C TRP A 386 -7.32 18.44 10.67
N TYR A 387 -6.17 18.41 10.01
CA TYR A 387 -5.01 19.23 10.30
C TYR A 387 -4.14 19.38 9.06
N GLN A 388 -3.25 20.38 9.07
CA GLN A 388 -2.21 20.59 8.06
C GLN A 388 -0.91 21.01 8.75
N PHE A 389 0.20 20.46 8.29
CA PHE A 389 1.56 20.88 8.59
C PHE A 389 2.04 21.78 7.45
N ILE A 390 2.35 23.02 7.72
CA ILE A 390 2.85 24.00 6.76
C ILE A 390 4.31 24.26 7.10
N VAL A 391 5.19 24.05 6.11
CA VAL A 391 6.62 24.31 6.25
C VAL A 391 7.02 25.46 5.35
N GLU A 392 7.56 26.51 5.93
CA GLU A 392 8.08 27.68 5.24
C GLU A 392 9.46 28.04 5.83
N ASN A 393 10.51 28.07 4.99
CA ASN A 393 11.89 28.38 5.39
C ASN A 393 12.42 27.59 6.61
N GLY A 394 12.00 26.32 6.75
CA GLY A 394 12.39 25.47 7.88
C GLY A 394 11.59 25.70 9.18
N GLU A 395 10.61 26.59 9.16
CA GLU A 395 9.67 26.81 10.26
C GLU A 395 8.40 25.99 10.06
N LEU A 396 7.79 25.51 11.17
CA LEU A 396 6.57 24.72 11.18
C LEU A 396 5.39 25.55 11.66
N SER A 397 4.32 25.57 10.88
CA SER A 397 3.00 26.03 11.31
C SER A 397 2.00 24.87 11.23
N ILE A 398 1.07 24.79 12.17
CA ILE A 398 0.05 23.75 12.27
C ILE A 398 -1.33 24.39 12.27
N LEU A 399 -2.16 23.98 11.31
CA LEU A 399 -3.59 24.22 11.37
C LEU A 399 -4.30 22.96 11.84
N VAL A 400 -5.20 23.04 12.80
CA VAL A 400 -5.93 21.90 13.32
C VAL A 400 -7.36 22.29 13.72
N GLU A 401 -8.35 21.43 13.45
CA GLU A 401 -9.70 21.57 13.97
C GLU A 401 -9.77 21.05 15.41
N ALA A 402 -10.65 21.62 16.22
CA ALA A 402 -11.05 21.01 17.49
C ALA A 402 -11.97 19.82 17.24
N SER A 403 -12.01 18.84 18.16
CA SER A 403 -12.88 17.66 18.04
C SER A 403 -14.37 18.02 18.06
N ASP A 404 -14.72 19.03 18.84
CA ASP A 404 -16.07 19.55 18.96
C ASP A 404 -16.06 20.99 19.55
N SER A 405 -17.25 21.58 19.66
CA SER A 405 -17.41 22.98 20.12
C SER A 405 -17.22 23.18 21.63
N SER A 406 -17.13 22.11 22.43
CA SER A 406 -16.94 22.19 23.89
C SER A 406 -15.47 22.33 24.28
N VAL A 407 -14.55 22.09 23.34
CA VAL A 407 -13.10 22.15 23.58
C VAL A 407 -12.63 23.59 23.81
N ASP A 408 -11.89 23.82 24.89
CA ASP A 408 -11.19 25.10 25.12
C ASP A 408 -10.00 25.20 24.13
N ARG A 409 -10.18 26.07 23.14
CA ARG A 409 -9.19 26.25 22.06
C ARG A 409 -7.85 26.81 22.55
N SER A 410 -7.84 27.59 23.62
CA SER A 410 -6.62 28.19 24.17
C SER A 410 -5.78 27.13 24.90
N GLU A 411 -6.45 26.26 25.66
CA GLU A 411 -5.84 25.13 26.33
C GLU A 411 -5.30 24.13 25.30
N LEU A 412 -6.12 23.75 24.32
CA LEU A 412 -5.74 22.86 23.22
C LEU A 412 -4.52 23.38 22.45
N LEU A 413 -4.51 24.67 22.08
CA LEU A 413 -3.38 25.30 21.40
C LEU A 413 -2.09 25.17 22.21
N THR A 414 -2.19 25.45 23.51
CA THR A 414 -1.04 25.40 24.43
C THR A 414 -0.48 23.98 24.54
N GLU A 415 -1.35 22.96 24.66
CA GLU A 415 -0.95 21.56 24.75
C GLU A 415 -0.29 21.08 23.46
N ILE A 416 -0.88 21.40 22.29
CA ILE A 416 -0.31 21.06 20.98
C ILE A 416 1.09 21.68 20.85
N LYS A 417 1.21 22.97 21.16
CA LYS A 417 2.46 23.69 21.05
C LYS A 417 3.55 23.03 21.91
N LEU A 418 3.28 22.81 23.18
CA LEU A 418 4.22 22.17 24.11
C LEU A 418 4.66 20.79 23.62
N ARG A 419 3.73 19.94 23.18
CA ARG A 419 4.04 18.58 22.75
C ARG A 419 4.82 18.54 21.45
N ILE A 420 4.42 19.33 20.46
CA ILE A 420 5.09 19.35 19.16
C ILE A 420 6.48 19.98 19.29
N GLU A 421 6.63 21.12 19.97
CA GLU A 421 7.94 21.75 20.19
C GLU A 421 8.92 20.82 20.91
N ALA A 422 8.45 20.08 21.91
CA ALA A 422 9.26 19.04 22.56
C ALA A 422 9.68 17.92 21.59
N SER A 423 8.80 17.54 20.67
CA SER A 423 9.03 16.46 19.70
C SER A 423 10.02 16.86 18.61
N ILE A 424 9.99 18.11 18.14
CA ILE A 424 10.86 18.61 17.06
C ILE A 424 12.05 19.43 17.57
N ARG A 425 12.10 19.77 18.86
CA ARG A 425 13.12 20.62 19.49
C ARG A 425 13.27 22.00 18.82
N GLN A 426 12.15 22.57 18.40
CA GLN A 426 12.06 23.85 17.72
C GLN A 426 10.70 24.46 18.05
N SER A 427 10.60 25.79 18.06
CA SER A 427 9.31 26.47 18.16
C SER A 427 8.44 26.22 16.94
N CYS A 428 7.12 26.22 17.13
CA CYS A 428 6.16 26.13 16.04
C CYS A 428 4.99 27.09 16.25
N ASP A 429 4.36 27.51 15.16
CA ASP A 429 3.06 28.19 15.22
C ASP A 429 1.92 27.19 15.21
N VAL A 430 0.86 27.46 16.00
CA VAL A 430 -0.32 26.59 16.07
C VAL A 430 -1.57 27.43 16.01
N GLN A 431 -2.50 27.05 15.16
CA GLN A 431 -3.81 27.70 15.03
C GLN A 431 -4.91 26.66 15.10
N VAL A 432 -5.81 26.80 16.07
CA VAL A 432 -7.04 26.01 16.16
C VAL A 432 -8.12 26.72 15.35
N VAL A 433 -8.48 26.12 14.19
CA VAL A 433 -9.38 26.72 13.19
C VAL A 433 -10.72 26.03 13.19
N ASP A 434 -11.73 26.70 12.60
CA ASP A 434 -13.06 26.10 12.44
C ASP A 434 -13.10 25.06 11.31
N TYR A 435 -12.25 25.23 10.30
CA TYR A 435 -12.24 24.39 9.14
C TYR A 435 -10.84 24.32 8.51
N VAL A 436 -10.39 23.10 8.27
CA VAL A 436 -9.19 22.80 7.47
C VAL A 436 -9.64 22.35 6.08
N GLU A 437 -9.06 22.91 5.02
CA GLU A 437 -9.44 22.60 3.64
C GLU A 437 -9.25 21.10 3.33
N ARG A 438 -10.28 20.51 2.75
CA ARG A 438 -10.33 19.10 2.37
C ARG A 438 -10.20 18.95 0.87
N ASP A 439 -9.24 18.15 0.44
CA ASP A 439 -9.10 17.79 -0.96
C ASP A 439 -9.99 16.57 -1.28
N ALA A 440 -10.70 16.60 -2.40
CA ALA A 440 -11.64 15.54 -2.79
C ALA A 440 -10.97 14.17 -2.99
N GLY A 441 -9.65 14.14 -3.22
CA GLY A 441 -8.91 12.91 -3.45
C GLY A 441 -8.28 12.33 -2.17
N LYS A 442 -7.30 13.04 -1.61
CA LYS A 442 -6.52 12.65 -0.43
C LYS A 442 -6.41 13.83 0.52
N ALA A 443 -6.30 13.59 1.82
CA ALA A 443 -6.04 14.65 2.77
C ALA A 443 -4.70 15.32 2.47
N ARG A 444 -4.70 16.64 2.22
CA ARG A 444 -3.47 17.42 2.02
C ARG A 444 -2.87 17.78 3.37
N ARG A 445 -2.13 16.82 3.94
CA ARG A 445 -1.57 16.93 5.29
C ARG A 445 -0.32 17.81 5.39
N VAL A 446 0.40 18.00 4.28
CA VAL A 446 1.64 18.78 4.23
C VAL A 446 1.55 19.83 3.12
N ILE A 447 1.87 21.07 3.46
CA ILE A 447 2.01 22.19 2.54
C ILE A 447 3.43 22.73 2.67
N ARG A 448 4.09 23.01 1.54
CA ARG A 448 5.40 23.64 1.47
C ARG A 448 5.24 24.96 0.71
N LEU A 449 5.69 26.05 1.34
CA LEU A 449 5.67 27.41 0.80
C LEU A 449 7.08 27.88 0.46
#